data_b73fa01e0746fc2534ffab13164cc7ae
#
_entry.id   b73fa01e0746fc2534ffab13164cc7ae
#
_cell.length_a   1.000
_cell.length_b   1.000
_cell.length_c   1.000
_cell.angle_alpha   90.00
_cell.angle_beta   90.00
_cell.angle_gamma   90.00
#
_symmetry.space_group_name_H-M   'P 1'
#
loop_
_entity.id
_entity.type
_entity.pdbx_description
1 polymer ?
#
loop_
_entity_poly.entity_id
_entity_poly.type
_entity_poly.pdbx_seq_one_letter_code
_entity_poly.pdbx_strand_id
1 'polypeptide(L)'
;MEITSINSKLLARMFLAGAKNLDSKKDWINELNVFPVPDGDTGTNMTMTIMSAAKEVSSLTNPTMAELAKAISSGSLRGARGNSGVILSQLFRGFCKVIKEYDEIDVTILCEACQKAVETAYKAVMKPKEGTILTVAKGAAEKALELSDDTEDVVTFVEEVIKQAEYVLDQTPEMLPVLKQAGVVDSGGQGLVQVLKGAYDALIGKEIDYTIEGAPTGAAPAKISAETEAEIKFGYCTEFIIVLNAPMSDNEEHAYKAFLESIGDSIVVVADDEIVKTHVHTNDPGLALQKALTFGSLSKIKIDNMREEHQEKLIKDSQKLAAQQKAEEEAYEAAKADEKINNMPAKEMGFVSVSIGEGMNEVFRGLGVDYLIEGGQTMNPSTEDMLNAIEHVNAKTVFILPNNKNIIMAANQAVDLVEDKQIIVIPTMTIPQGITALVNYIPDHSAEENKEQMMAEIENVKTGQVTYAVRDTEIDGKTIKQNDFMGIGDKSILSVGTDLRATTLEMVDAMVDEDSAIVSIYFGSDSDEDSANELAAAIEEKYPDVEVEVNDGGQPIYYYVISVE
;
A
#
# COMPACT_ATOMS: atom_id res chain seq x y z
N MET A 1 27.36 -10.98 23.01
CA MET A 1 26.97 -12.39 23.21
C MET A 1 26.79 -12.94 21.80
N GLU A 2 27.60 -13.90 21.43
CA GLU A 2 27.49 -14.55 20.11
C GLU A 2 26.15 -15.29 20.02
N ILE A 3 25.38 -15.04 19.00
CA ILE A 3 24.12 -15.76 18.70
C ILE A 3 24.40 -16.66 17.51
N THR A 4 24.40 -17.97 17.74
CA THR A 4 24.71 -18.98 16.69
C THR A 4 23.46 -19.57 16.04
N SER A 5 22.27 -19.40 16.62
CA SER A 5 21.01 -19.85 16.05
C SER A 5 19.83 -18.95 16.44
N ILE A 6 18.79 -18.98 15.63
CA ILE A 6 17.52 -18.28 15.82
C ILE A 6 16.42 -19.33 16.01
N ASN A 7 15.74 -19.31 17.14
CA ASN A 7 14.55 -20.13 17.36
C ASN A 7 13.26 -19.41 16.89
N SER A 8 12.15 -20.13 16.85
CA SER A 8 10.87 -19.62 16.37
C SER A 8 10.38 -18.36 17.12
N LYS A 9 10.64 -18.24 18.43
CA LYS A 9 10.23 -17.08 19.24
C LYS A 9 11.02 -15.82 18.84
N LEU A 10 12.33 -15.97 18.65
CA LEU A 10 13.18 -14.87 18.23
C LEU A 10 12.84 -14.44 16.80
N LEU A 11 12.64 -15.40 15.88
CA LEU A 11 12.24 -15.12 14.51
C LEU A 11 10.86 -14.41 14.45
N ALA A 12 9.89 -14.83 15.26
CA ALA A 12 8.59 -14.15 15.34
C ALA A 12 8.76 -12.67 15.75
N ARG A 13 9.59 -12.40 16.77
CA ARG A 13 9.90 -11.03 17.20
C ARG A 13 10.62 -10.24 16.10
N MET A 14 11.58 -10.84 15.41
CA MET A 14 12.29 -10.22 14.29
C MET A 14 11.32 -9.85 13.16
N PHE A 15 10.40 -10.75 12.81
CA PHE A 15 9.39 -10.51 11.79
C PHE A 15 8.43 -9.36 12.17
N LEU A 16 7.90 -9.38 13.39
CA LEU A 16 7.02 -8.31 13.89
C LEU A 16 7.72 -6.95 13.94
N ALA A 17 8.99 -6.93 14.35
CA ALA A 17 9.81 -5.71 14.36
C ALA A 17 10.05 -5.18 12.94
N GLY A 18 10.33 -6.06 11.98
CA GLY A 18 10.45 -5.71 10.56
C GLY A 18 9.16 -5.09 10.02
N ALA A 19 8.01 -5.69 10.36
CA ALA A 19 6.70 -5.17 9.97
C ALA A 19 6.43 -3.75 10.54
N LYS A 20 6.71 -3.55 11.81
CA LYS A 20 6.57 -2.24 12.48
C LYS A 20 7.50 -1.18 11.90
N ASN A 21 8.77 -1.54 11.62
CA ASN A 21 9.71 -0.59 11.04
C ASN A 21 9.29 -0.16 9.63
N LEU A 22 8.77 -1.09 8.83
CA LEU A 22 8.22 -0.77 7.51
C LEU A 22 6.99 0.14 7.62
N ASP A 23 6.04 -0.18 8.50
CA ASP A 23 4.82 0.63 8.72
C ASP A 23 5.16 2.06 9.15
N SER A 24 6.12 2.23 10.07
CA SER A 24 6.56 3.56 10.53
C SER A 24 7.20 4.42 9.43
N LYS A 25 7.58 3.82 8.31
CA LYS A 25 8.30 4.49 7.21
C LYS A 25 7.55 4.43 5.87
N LYS A 26 6.32 3.92 5.87
CA LYS A 26 5.55 3.71 4.64
C LYS A 26 5.37 4.97 3.81
N ASP A 27 5.08 6.11 4.46
CA ASP A 27 4.84 7.38 3.76
C ASP A 27 6.11 7.89 3.08
N TRP A 28 7.26 7.80 3.76
CA TRP A 28 8.54 8.10 3.15
C TRP A 28 8.89 7.16 1.97
N ILE A 29 8.57 5.85 2.08
CA ILE A 29 8.78 4.90 0.97
C ILE A 29 7.84 5.20 -0.20
N ASN A 30 6.61 5.65 0.08
CA ASN A 30 5.69 6.13 -0.95
C ASN A 30 6.25 7.34 -1.71
N GLU A 31 6.93 8.27 -1.02
CA GLU A 31 7.59 9.42 -1.65
C GLU A 31 8.71 9.03 -2.62
N LEU A 32 9.36 7.88 -2.42
CA LEU A 32 10.38 7.34 -3.34
C LEU A 32 9.77 6.72 -4.59
N ASN A 33 8.50 6.36 -4.58
CA ASN A 33 7.79 5.82 -5.73
C ASN A 33 7.32 6.96 -6.64
N VAL A 34 8.20 7.34 -7.57
CA VAL A 34 8.07 8.59 -8.35
C VAL A 34 7.54 8.40 -9.76
N PHE A 35 7.26 7.19 -10.19
CA PHE A 35 6.95 6.95 -11.59
C PHE A 35 5.60 6.27 -11.82
N PRO A 36 4.96 6.66 -12.91
CA PRO A 36 4.88 7.99 -13.60
C PRO A 36 3.76 8.84 -13.01
N VAL A 37 2.88 8.25 -12.24
CA VAL A 37 1.65 8.81 -11.65
C VAL A 37 1.85 9.03 -10.15
N PRO A 38 1.15 9.97 -9.52
CA PRO A 38 1.19 10.17 -8.07
C PRO A 38 0.46 9.05 -7.29
N ASP A 39 0.60 7.80 -7.72
CA ASP A 39 0.03 6.66 -7.01
C ASP A 39 0.86 6.27 -5.78
N GLY A 40 2.15 6.65 -5.72
CA GLY A 40 3.03 6.61 -4.54
C GLY A 40 2.68 5.54 -3.51
N ASP A 41 2.35 4.32 -3.96
CA ASP A 41 1.66 3.32 -3.15
C ASP A 41 2.55 2.16 -2.67
N THR A 42 3.84 2.14 -3.09
CA THR A 42 4.77 1.04 -2.79
C THR A 42 4.89 0.77 -1.29
N GLY A 43 5.09 1.80 -0.48
CA GLY A 43 5.18 1.67 0.97
C GLY A 43 3.89 1.14 1.58
N THR A 44 2.75 1.63 1.11
CA THR A 44 1.41 1.19 1.53
C THR A 44 1.18 -0.28 1.17
N ASN A 45 1.44 -0.68 -0.08
CA ASN A 45 1.25 -2.05 -0.55
C ASN A 45 2.13 -3.05 0.22
N MET A 46 3.42 -2.73 0.41
CA MET A 46 4.34 -3.57 1.17
C MET A 46 3.94 -3.67 2.64
N THR A 47 3.53 -2.55 3.25
CA THR A 47 3.07 -2.52 4.64
C THR A 47 1.80 -3.35 4.83
N MET A 48 0.78 -3.19 3.99
CA MET A 48 -0.45 -3.99 4.07
C MET A 48 -0.17 -5.48 3.91
N THR A 49 0.76 -5.83 3.02
CA THR A 49 1.18 -7.22 2.78
C THR A 49 1.84 -7.83 4.01
N ILE A 50 2.85 -7.17 4.60
CA ILE A 50 3.55 -7.71 5.77
C ILE A 50 2.68 -7.69 7.03
N MET A 51 1.81 -6.67 7.19
CA MET A 51 0.90 -6.55 8.34
C MET A 51 -0.18 -7.62 8.34
N SER A 52 -0.62 -8.11 7.17
CA SER A 52 -1.50 -9.27 7.06
C SER A 52 -0.84 -10.51 7.69
N ALA A 53 0.42 -10.79 7.36
CA ALA A 53 1.18 -11.87 7.99
C ALA A 53 1.46 -11.61 9.49
N ALA A 54 1.78 -10.36 9.86
CA ALA A 54 2.06 -9.99 11.24
C ALA A 54 0.86 -10.21 12.17
N LYS A 55 -0.37 -10.03 11.68
CA LYS A 55 -1.60 -10.37 12.44
C LYS A 55 -1.68 -11.87 12.75
N GLU A 56 -1.38 -12.72 11.77
CA GLU A 56 -1.35 -14.17 11.99
C GLU A 56 -0.23 -14.58 12.95
N VAL A 57 0.98 -14.05 12.76
CA VAL A 57 2.12 -14.31 13.64
C VAL A 57 1.83 -13.88 15.08
N SER A 58 1.22 -12.71 15.28
CA SER A 58 0.89 -12.19 16.61
C SER A 58 -0.17 -13.01 17.35
N SER A 59 -1.00 -13.77 16.63
CA SER A 59 -2.01 -14.67 17.22
C SER A 59 -1.43 -15.99 17.73
N LEU A 60 -0.20 -16.34 17.33
CA LEU A 60 0.44 -17.59 17.70
C LEU A 60 1.01 -17.53 19.13
N THR A 61 0.73 -18.55 19.92
CA THR A 61 1.29 -18.70 21.27
C THR A 61 2.36 -19.80 21.26
N ASN A 62 3.63 -19.43 21.40
CA ASN A 62 4.78 -20.36 21.37
C ASN A 62 4.80 -21.27 20.13
N PRO A 63 4.81 -20.70 18.89
CA PRO A 63 4.74 -21.49 17.68
C PRO A 63 5.99 -22.36 17.49
N THR A 64 5.84 -23.48 16.81
CA THR A 64 6.95 -24.18 16.16
C THR A 64 7.45 -23.36 14.96
N MET A 65 8.63 -23.66 14.44
CA MET A 65 9.14 -22.98 13.25
C MET A 65 8.24 -23.21 12.03
N ALA A 66 7.67 -24.42 11.90
CA ALA A 66 6.74 -24.76 10.82
C ALA A 66 5.43 -23.94 10.89
N GLU A 67 4.85 -23.78 12.08
CA GLU A 67 3.65 -22.95 12.28
C GLU A 67 3.92 -21.47 11.99
N LEU A 68 5.07 -20.95 12.45
CA LEU A 68 5.50 -19.59 12.18
C LEU A 68 5.72 -19.35 10.68
N ALA A 69 6.46 -20.25 10.01
CA ALA A 69 6.69 -20.18 8.58
C ALA A 69 5.39 -20.23 7.78
N LYS A 70 4.42 -21.05 8.20
CA LYS A 70 3.09 -21.09 7.59
C LYS A 70 2.35 -19.75 7.76
N ALA A 71 2.34 -19.18 8.96
CA ALA A 71 1.67 -17.89 9.23
C ALA A 71 2.29 -16.75 8.40
N ILE A 72 3.62 -16.67 8.33
CA ILE A 72 4.32 -15.66 7.51
C ILE A 72 4.00 -15.83 6.03
N SER A 73 4.17 -17.05 5.50
CA SER A 73 3.99 -17.35 4.07
C SER A 73 2.54 -17.15 3.63
N SER A 74 1.59 -17.74 4.35
CA SER A 74 0.17 -17.72 4.02
C SER A 74 -0.43 -16.32 4.23
N GLY A 75 -0.12 -15.68 5.36
CA GLY A 75 -0.63 -14.34 5.67
C GLY A 75 -0.14 -13.28 4.70
N SER A 76 1.16 -13.29 4.34
CA SER A 76 1.70 -12.36 3.34
C SER A 76 1.15 -12.62 1.94
N LEU A 77 0.91 -13.89 1.59
CA LEU A 77 0.36 -14.30 0.29
C LEU A 77 -1.07 -13.76 0.12
N ARG A 78 -1.95 -13.97 1.12
CA ARG A 78 -3.33 -13.46 1.08
C ARG A 78 -3.39 -11.95 1.10
N GLY A 79 -2.56 -11.30 1.91
CA GLY A 79 -2.51 -9.85 2.01
C GLY A 79 -1.72 -9.14 0.92
N ALA A 80 -1.15 -9.87 -0.06
CA ALA A 80 -0.31 -9.29 -1.11
C ALA A 80 -1.08 -8.29 -1.98
N ARG A 81 -0.53 -7.07 -2.09
CA ARG A 81 -1.12 -5.96 -2.86
C ARG A 81 -0.09 -5.34 -3.77
N GLY A 82 -0.51 -5.00 -4.99
CA GLY A 82 0.37 -4.41 -6.00
C GLY A 82 1.61 -5.28 -6.30
N ASN A 83 2.44 -4.85 -7.24
CA ASN A 83 3.63 -5.60 -7.62
C ASN A 83 4.64 -5.73 -6.46
N SER A 84 4.85 -4.65 -5.70
CA SER A 84 5.81 -4.61 -4.58
C SER A 84 5.41 -5.55 -3.43
N GLY A 85 4.12 -5.57 -3.08
CA GLY A 85 3.60 -6.49 -2.06
C GLY A 85 3.64 -7.94 -2.52
N VAL A 86 3.28 -8.23 -3.77
CA VAL A 86 3.37 -9.59 -4.32
C VAL A 86 4.82 -10.08 -4.30
N ILE A 87 5.79 -9.28 -4.76
CA ILE A 87 7.21 -9.66 -4.73
C ILE A 87 7.69 -9.91 -3.29
N LEU A 88 7.33 -9.03 -2.35
CA LEU A 88 7.66 -9.20 -0.93
C LEU A 88 7.07 -10.52 -0.38
N SER A 89 5.83 -10.84 -0.71
CA SER A 89 5.19 -12.10 -0.31
C SER A 89 5.92 -13.33 -0.87
N GLN A 90 6.43 -13.26 -2.09
CA GLN A 90 7.19 -14.34 -2.70
C GLN A 90 8.59 -14.50 -2.07
N LEU A 91 9.24 -13.41 -1.67
CA LEU A 91 10.47 -13.46 -0.88
C LEU A 91 10.23 -14.20 0.45
N PHE A 92 9.17 -13.84 1.20
CA PHE A 92 8.80 -14.55 2.43
C PHE A 92 8.45 -16.00 2.18
N ARG A 93 7.70 -16.30 1.11
CA ARG A 93 7.33 -17.68 0.76
C ARG A 93 8.56 -18.55 0.48
N GLY A 94 9.53 -18.02 -0.27
CA GLY A 94 10.78 -18.72 -0.55
C GLY A 94 11.60 -18.98 0.72
N PHE A 95 11.76 -17.97 1.57
CA PHE A 95 12.42 -18.05 2.86
C PHE A 95 11.79 -19.11 3.77
N CYS A 96 10.45 -19.06 3.91
CA CYS A 96 9.68 -19.97 4.73
C CYS A 96 9.72 -21.43 4.24
N LYS A 97 9.89 -21.67 2.94
CA LYS A 97 10.04 -23.02 2.39
C LYS A 97 11.24 -23.77 2.96
N VAL A 98 12.31 -23.06 3.29
CA VAL A 98 13.53 -23.66 3.88
C VAL A 98 13.37 -23.80 5.38
N ILE A 99 13.07 -22.71 6.10
CA ILE A 99 13.13 -22.68 7.56
C ILE A 99 12.11 -23.60 8.25
N LYS A 100 10.98 -23.91 7.61
CA LYS A 100 9.92 -24.76 8.18
C LYS A 100 10.38 -26.19 8.52
N GLU A 101 11.48 -26.65 7.94
CA GLU A 101 12.02 -28.00 8.13
C GLU A 101 12.95 -28.11 9.37
N TYR A 102 13.21 -26.98 10.07
CA TYR A 102 14.16 -26.89 11.17
C TYR A 102 13.51 -26.34 12.44
N ASP A 103 14.03 -26.72 13.60
CA ASP A 103 13.58 -26.17 14.89
C ASP A 103 14.30 -24.85 15.23
N GLU A 104 15.57 -24.76 14.85
CA GLU A 104 16.42 -23.58 14.95
C GLU A 104 17.15 -23.36 13.63
N ILE A 105 17.42 -22.11 13.30
CA ILE A 105 18.08 -21.70 12.06
C ILE A 105 19.42 -21.04 12.39
N ASP A 106 20.49 -21.60 11.84
CA ASP A 106 21.85 -21.06 11.89
C ASP A 106 22.20 -20.28 10.62
N VAL A 107 23.44 -19.83 10.50
CA VAL A 107 23.94 -19.08 9.35
C VAL A 107 23.78 -19.86 8.04
N THR A 108 24.03 -21.16 8.04
CA THR A 108 23.93 -22.01 6.83
C THR A 108 22.49 -22.08 6.34
N ILE A 109 21.54 -22.32 7.25
CA ILE A 109 20.11 -22.39 6.94
C ILE A 109 19.59 -21.00 6.51
N LEU A 110 20.05 -19.90 7.15
CA LEU A 110 19.73 -18.53 6.75
C LEU A 110 20.20 -18.23 5.32
N CYS A 111 21.42 -18.66 4.97
CA CYS A 111 21.94 -18.52 3.61
C CYS A 111 21.05 -19.25 2.59
N GLU A 112 20.72 -20.53 2.84
CA GLU A 112 19.83 -21.30 1.96
C GLU A 112 18.44 -20.64 1.84
N ALA A 113 17.90 -20.11 2.96
CA ALA A 113 16.61 -19.44 2.98
C ALA A 113 16.64 -18.14 2.16
N CYS A 114 17.71 -17.34 2.24
CA CYS A 114 17.90 -16.14 1.41
C CYS A 114 17.98 -16.47 -0.08
N GLN A 115 18.75 -17.51 -0.46
CA GLN A 115 18.84 -17.97 -1.84
C GLN A 115 17.46 -18.41 -2.37
N LYS A 116 16.72 -19.18 -1.56
CA LYS A 116 15.39 -19.66 -1.95
C LYS A 116 14.36 -18.55 -2.03
N ALA A 117 14.47 -17.53 -1.20
CA ALA A 117 13.65 -16.33 -1.27
C ALA A 117 13.80 -15.64 -2.63
N VAL A 118 15.03 -15.37 -3.05
CA VAL A 118 15.33 -14.74 -4.33
C VAL A 118 14.87 -15.60 -5.51
N GLU A 119 15.20 -16.90 -5.52
CA GLU A 119 14.75 -17.82 -6.57
C GLU A 119 13.22 -17.79 -6.74
N THR A 120 12.49 -17.80 -5.62
CA THR A 120 11.03 -17.82 -5.64
C THR A 120 10.46 -16.50 -6.17
N ALA A 121 11.01 -15.37 -5.75
CA ALA A 121 10.57 -14.05 -6.20
C ALA A 121 10.86 -13.82 -7.70
N TYR A 122 12.05 -14.19 -8.19
CA TYR A 122 12.37 -14.08 -9.62
C TYR A 122 11.48 -14.94 -10.50
N LYS A 123 11.08 -16.13 -10.04
CA LYS A 123 10.15 -17.02 -10.78
C LYS A 123 8.73 -16.44 -10.89
N ALA A 124 8.33 -15.63 -9.91
CA ALA A 124 7.00 -15.04 -9.90
C ALA A 124 6.87 -13.83 -10.84
N VAL A 125 7.98 -13.25 -11.29
CA VAL A 125 7.99 -12.06 -12.15
C VAL A 125 8.30 -12.48 -13.58
N MET A 126 7.35 -12.29 -14.51
CA MET A 126 7.51 -12.69 -15.92
C MET A 126 8.68 -11.99 -16.62
N LYS A 127 8.94 -10.72 -16.30
CA LYS A 127 10.03 -9.90 -16.87
C LYS A 127 10.76 -9.15 -15.77
N PRO A 128 11.65 -9.82 -15.01
CA PRO A 128 12.43 -9.16 -13.96
C PRO A 128 13.24 -7.99 -14.53
N LYS A 129 13.25 -6.87 -13.78
CA LYS A 129 14.07 -5.70 -14.10
C LYS A 129 15.13 -5.52 -13.04
N GLU A 130 16.38 -5.32 -13.49
CA GLU A 130 17.48 -4.93 -12.58
C GLU A 130 17.29 -3.48 -12.09
N GLY A 131 17.82 -3.18 -10.90
CA GLY A 131 17.62 -1.91 -10.23
C GLY A 131 16.32 -1.82 -9.42
N THR A 132 15.74 -2.97 -9.05
CA THR A 132 14.50 -3.07 -8.27
C THR A 132 14.71 -3.85 -6.97
N ILE A 133 13.66 -4.02 -6.16
CA ILE A 133 13.64 -4.88 -4.96
C ILE A 133 14.27 -6.26 -5.23
N LEU A 134 14.10 -6.82 -6.44
CA LEU A 134 14.68 -8.11 -6.80
C LEU A 134 16.22 -8.05 -6.82
N THR A 135 16.78 -6.97 -7.33
CA THR A 135 18.24 -6.76 -7.38
C THR A 135 18.82 -6.57 -5.98
N VAL A 136 18.11 -5.83 -5.11
CA VAL A 136 18.51 -5.64 -3.71
C VAL A 136 18.47 -6.97 -2.95
N ALA A 137 17.40 -7.76 -3.11
CA ALA A 137 17.27 -9.08 -2.51
C ALA A 137 18.36 -10.04 -3.01
N LYS A 138 18.68 -10.01 -4.30
CA LYS A 138 19.75 -10.81 -4.91
C LYS A 138 21.12 -10.45 -4.33
N GLY A 139 21.45 -9.17 -4.24
CA GLY A 139 22.72 -8.73 -3.65
C GLY A 139 22.85 -9.12 -2.17
N ALA A 140 21.75 -9.05 -1.40
CA ALA A 140 21.69 -9.55 -0.03
C ALA A 140 21.97 -11.06 0.05
N ALA A 141 21.35 -11.86 -0.83
CA ALA A 141 21.54 -13.31 -0.88
C ALA A 141 22.96 -13.71 -1.35
N GLU A 142 23.54 -13.00 -2.32
CA GLU A 142 24.93 -13.20 -2.75
C GLU A 142 25.90 -12.97 -1.58
N LYS A 143 25.69 -11.91 -0.79
CA LYS A 143 26.49 -11.67 0.41
C LYS A 143 26.29 -12.74 1.49
N ALA A 144 25.05 -13.21 1.66
CA ALA A 144 24.76 -14.33 2.56
C ALA A 144 25.57 -15.59 2.18
N LEU A 145 25.70 -15.86 0.86
CA LEU A 145 26.49 -16.98 0.36
C LEU A 145 28.00 -16.81 0.63
N GLU A 146 28.54 -15.60 0.45
CA GLU A 146 29.94 -15.31 0.77
C GLU A 146 30.26 -15.54 2.25
N LEU A 147 29.33 -15.17 3.15
CA LEU A 147 29.53 -15.23 4.60
C LEU A 147 29.25 -16.60 5.22
N SER A 148 28.57 -17.49 4.51
CA SER A 148 28.12 -18.78 5.06
C SER A 148 29.26 -19.68 5.59
N ASP A 149 30.46 -19.56 5.01
CA ASP A 149 31.65 -20.29 5.43
C ASP A 149 32.58 -19.45 6.34
N ASP A 150 32.32 -18.13 6.50
CA ASP A 150 33.23 -17.20 7.17
C ASP A 150 32.83 -16.91 8.62
N THR A 151 31.55 -17.07 8.99
CA THR A 151 31.07 -16.79 10.35
C THR A 151 29.97 -17.74 10.80
N GLU A 152 29.95 -18.05 12.10
CA GLU A 152 28.85 -18.75 12.77
C GLU A 152 27.97 -17.77 13.58
N ASP A 153 28.40 -16.50 13.75
CA ASP A 153 27.65 -15.49 14.49
C ASP A 153 26.56 -14.86 13.60
N VAL A 154 25.30 -15.16 13.93
CA VAL A 154 24.11 -14.70 13.22
C VAL A 154 24.01 -13.17 13.21
N VAL A 155 24.47 -12.49 14.29
CA VAL A 155 24.40 -11.02 14.37
C VAL A 155 25.31 -10.40 13.32
N THR A 156 26.56 -10.84 13.25
CA THR A 156 27.55 -10.39 12.25
C THR A 156 27.05 -10.71 10.84
N PHE A 157 26.52 -11.91 10.63
CA PHE A 157 25.99 -12.35 9.34
C PHE A 157 24.85 -11.41 8.86
N VAL A 158 23.82 -11.19 9.68
CA VAL A 158 22.67 -10.36 9.32
C VAL A 158 23.10 -8.90 9.11
N GLU A 159 24.01 -8.38 9.92
CA GLU A 159 24.52 -7.01 9.78
C GLU A 159 25.21 -6.79 8.42
N GLU A 160 26.10 -7.69 8.02
CA GLU A 160 26.82 -7.60 6.75
C GLU A 160 25.91 -7.81 5.54
N VAL A 161 24.90 -8.69 5.64
CA VAL A 161 23.87 -8.88 4.61
C VAL A 161 23.07 -7.58 4.43
N ILE A 162 22.70 -6.89 5.52
CA ILE A 162 21.99 -5.60 5.44
C ILE A 162 22.87 -4.53 4.81
N LYS A 163 24.13 -4.41 5.18
CA LYS A 163 25.08 -3.46 4.57
C LYS A 163 25.18 -3.66 3.06
N GLN A 164 25.24 -4.91 2.62
CA GLN A 164 25.25 -5.20 1.18
C GLN A 164 23.93 -4.86 0.50
N ALA A 165 22.79 -5.13 1.14
CA ALA A 165 21.49 -4.73 0.63
C ALA A 165 21.39 -3.20 0.46
N GLU A 166 21.89 -2.41 1.42
CA GLU A 166 21.96 -0.95 1.36
C GLU A 166 22.89 -0.49 0.22
N TYR A 167 24.07 -1.10 0.10
CA TYR A 167 24.99 -0.78 -0.98
C TYR A 167 24.36 -1.00 -2.36
N VAL A 168 23.69 -2.15 -2.56
CA VAL A 168 23.00 -2.43 -3.84
C VAL A 168 21.82 -1.49 -4.06
N LEU A 169 21.08 -1.15 -3.01
CA LEU A 169 20.00 -0.16 -3.08
C LEU A 169 20.50 1.19 -3.59
N ASP A 170 21.63 1.68 -3.07
CA ASP A 170 22.25 2.93 -3.51
C ASP A 170 22.70 2.90 -4.98
N GLN A 171 22.90 1.71 -5.55
CA GLN A 171 23.25 1.52 -6.97
C GLN A 171 22.03 1.43 -7.89
N THR A 172 20.82 1.29 -7.38
CA THR A 172 19.59 1.13 -8.19
C THR A 172 19.37 2.29 -9.19
N PRO A 173 19.71 3.58 -8.90
CA PRO A 173 19.61 4.66 -9.87
C PRO A 173 20.53 4.50 -11.10
N GLU A 174 21.67 3.83 -10.93
CA GLU A 174 22.58 3.56 -12.05
C GLU A 174 22.10 2.42 -12.97
N MET A 175 21.16 1.59 -12.45
CA MET A 175 20.59 0.46 -13.19
C MET A 175 19.26 0.82 -13.87
N LEU A 176 18.49 1.75 -13.30
CA LEU A 176 17.21 2.23 -13.84
C LEU A 176 17.25 3.72 -14.10
N PRO A 177 17.27 4.16 -15.36
CA PRO A 177 17.38 5.58 -15.74
C PRO A 177 16.31 6.47 -15.11
N VAL A 178 15.09 5.98 -14.92
CA VAL A 178 13.99 6.72 -14.30
C VAL A 178 14.27 7.08 -12.83
N LEU A 179 14.92 6.20 -12.07
CA LEU A 179 15.33 6.48 -10.69
C LEU A 179 16.42 7.54 -10.63
N LYS A 180 17.37 7.46 -11.57
CA LYS A 180 18.44 8.45 -11.71
C LYS A 180 17.91 9.83 -12.05
N GLN A 181 16.96 9.92 -12.98
CA GLN A 181 16.30 11.17 -13.36
C GLN A 181 15.55 11.80 -12.20
N ALA A 182 14.86 10.97 -11.41
CA ALA A 182 14.12 11.42 -10.23
C ALA A 182 15.01 11.67 -9.00
N GLY A 183 16.29 11.27 -9.03
CA GLY A 183 17.22 11.43 -7.90
C GLY A 183 16.85 10.58 -6.68
N VAL A 184 16.23 9.41 -6.89
CA VAL A 184 15.77 8.51 -5.82
C VAL A 184 16.28 7.09 -6.03
N VAL A 185 16.28 6.30 -4.96
CA VAL A 185 16.52 4.84 -5.00
C VAL A 185 15.21 4.08 -5.24
N ASP A 186 15.30 2.78 -5.54
CA ASP A 186 14.11 1.94 -5.70
C ASP A 186 13.30 1.86 -4.39
N SER A 187 12.03 2.24 -4.47
CA SER A 187 11.12 2.27 -3.32
C SER A 187 10.86 0.88 -2.72
N GLY A 188 10.72 -0.14 -3.56
CA GLY A 188 10.55 -1.53 -3.13
C GLY A 188 11.80 -2.08 -2.43
N GLY A 189 12.99 -1.81 -2.97
CA GLY A 189 14.28 -2.13 -2.35
C GLY A 189 14.47 -1.42 -1.02
N GLN A 190 14.08 -0.14 -0.95
CA GLN A 190 14.09 0.60 0.32
C GLN A 190 13.17 -0.04 1.36
N GLY A 191 11.97 -0.45 0.97
CA GLY A 191 11.04 -1.17 1.85
C GLY A 191 11.63 -2.47 2.39
N LEU A 192 12.28 -3.28 1.52
CA LEU A 192 12.95 -4.52 1.94
C LEU A 192 14.06 -4.24 2.96
N VAL A 193 14.90 -3.24 2.72
CA VAL A 193 15.96 -2.83 3.66
C VAL A 193 15.36 -2.43 5.02
N GLN A 194 14.22 -1.74 5.04
CA GLN A 194 13.58 -1.37 6.31
C GLN A 194 13.03 -2.59 7.06
N VAL A 195 12.50 -3.59 6.38
CA VAL A 195 12.10 -4.87 7.00
C VAL A 195 13.31 -5.55 7.64
N LEU A 196 14.42 -5.67 6.91
CA LEU A 196 15.65 -6.29 7.41
C LEU A 196 16.23 -5.54 8.62
N LYS A 197 16.25 -4.20 8.59
CA LYS A 197 16.70 -3.37 9.72
C LYS A 197 15.86 -3.56 10.97
N GLY A 198 14.53 -3.58 10.82
CA GLY A 198 13.63 -3.85 11.95
C GLY A 198 13.86 -5.24 12.54
N ALA A 199 14.05 -6.26 11.70
CA ALA A 199 14.38 -7.60 12.13
C ALA A 199 15.72 -7.66 12.89
N TYR A 200 16.74 -6.96 12.40
CA TYR A 200 18.04 -6.84 13.07
C TYR A 200 17.94 -6.16 14.44
N ASP A 201 17.17 -5.09 14.56
CA ASP A 201 16.96 -4.40 15.83
C ASP A 201 16.39 -5.35 16.91
N ALA A 202 15.48 -6.23 16.54
CA ALA A 202 14.97 -7.27 17.44
C ALA A 202 16.02 -8.34 17.75
N LEU A 203 16.85 -8.73 16.78
CA LEU A 203 17.93 -9.72 16.95
C LEU A 203 18.95 -9.26 18.00
N ILE A 204 19.35 -7.97 17.95
CA ILE A 204 20.30 -7.41 18.92
C ILE A 204 19.65 -6.98 20.25
N GLY A 205 18.35 -7.24 20.43
CA GLY A 205 17.64 -7.04 21.69
C GLY A 205 17.24 -5.60 21.98
N LYS A 206 17.07 -4.73 20.96
CA LYS A 206 16.47 -3.40 21.18
C LYS A 206 15.03 -3.55 21.69
N GLU A 207 14.63 -2.61 22.55
CA GLU A 207 13.25 -2.52 23.01
C GLU A 207 12.34 -2.07 21.86
N ILE A 208 11.37 -2.91 21.49
CA ILE A 208 10.43 -2.68 20.41
C ILE A 208 9.03 -3.02 20.91
N ASP A 209 8.05 -2.18 20.59
CA ASP A 209 6.64 -2.51 20.78
C ASP A 209 6.18 -3.47 19.69
N TYR A 210 5.87 -4.70 20.07
CA TYR A 210 5.40 -5.78 19.18
C TYR A 210 3.87 -5.82 19.01
N THR A 211 3.11 -4.85 19.54
CA THR A 211 1.66 -4.82 19.45
C THR A 211 1.21 -4.57 18.02
N ILE A 212 0.42 -5.46 17.44
CA ILE A 212 -0.20 -5.31 16.13
C ILE A 212 -1.66 -4.91 16.32
N GLU A 213 -2.06 -3.75 15.81
CA GLU A 213 -3.44 -3.30 15.87
C GLU A 213 -4.37 -4.23 15.07
N GLY A 214 -5.51 -4.61 15.68
CA GLY A 214 -6.49 -5.50 15.06
C GLY A 214 -6.15 -6.98 15.13
N ALA A 215 -5.11 -7.39 15.87
CA ALA A 215 -4.94 -8.80 16.23
C ALA A 215 -6.03 -9.24 17.23
N PRO A 216 -6.61 -10.46 17.09
CA PRO A 216 -7.59 -10.94 18.05
C PRO A 216 -6.92 -11.18 19.41
N THR A 217 -7.03 -10.21 20.31
CA THR A 217 -6.73 -10.43 21.72
C THR A 217 -7.85 -11.27 22.30
N GLY A 218 -7.53 -12.45 22.82
CA GLY A 218 -8.48 -13.39 23.44
C GLY A 218 -9.10 -12.89 24.76
N ALA A 219 -9.49 -11.62 24.81
CA ALA A 219 -10.27 -11.04 25.90
C ALA A 219 -11.60 -10.54 25.32
N ALA A 220 -12.70 -11.01 25.90
CA ALA A 220 -14.04 -10.55 25.56
C ALA A 220 -14.12 -9.02 25.64
N PRO A 221 -14.90 -8.35 24.75
CA PRO A 221 -15.03 -6.91 24.77
C PRO A 221 -15.63 -6.48 26.11
N ALA A 222 -14.85 -5.75 26.89
CA ALA A 222 -15.38 -5.07 28.06
C ALA A 222 -16.41 -4.05 27.56
N LYS A 223 -17.65 -4.15 28.04
CA LYS A 223 -18.69 -3.16 27.84
C LYS A 223 -18.15 -1.82 28.36
N ILE A 224 -17.87 -0.90 27.45
CA ILE A 224 -17.54 0.47 27.81
C ILE A 224 -18.83 1.09 28.33
N SER A 225 -18.88 1.30 29.65
CA SER A 225 -20.00 1.98 30.30
C SER A 225 -19.90 3.50 30.05
N ALA A 226 -21.06 4.13 29.99
CA ALA A 226 -21.23 5.58 29.79
C ALA A 226 -20.69 6.47 30.95
N GLU A 227 -19.81 5.92 31.79
CA GLU A 227 -19.27 6.57 32.99
C GLU A 227 -17.93 7.31 32.72
N THR A 228 -17.34 7.19 31.52
CA THR A 228 -16.01 7.77 31.23
C THR A 228 -16.04 9.27 30.88
N GLU A 229 -17.21 9.85 30.64
CA GLU A 229 -17.35 11.30 30.38
C GLU A 229 -17.14 12.19 31.63
N ALA A 230 -17.13 11.61 32.83
CA ALA A 230 -17.10 12.35 34.09
C ALA A 230 -15.69 12.69 34.61
N GLU A 231 -14.59 12.24 33.98
CA GLU A 231 -13.26 12.26 34.63
C GLU A 231 -12.14 13.04 33.93
N ILE A 232 -12.38 13.84 32.88
CA ILE A 232 -11.35 14.78 32.41
C ILE A 232 -11.38 16.02 33.32
N LYS A 233 -10.71 15.92 34.46
CA LYS A 233 -10.61 17.00 35.45
C LYS A 233 -9.86 18.20 34.90
N PHE A 234 -8.79 17.98 34.15
CA PHE A 234 -7.97 18.98 33.49
C PHE A 234 -8.06 18.84 31.97
N GLY A 235 -8.46 19.89 31.28
CA GLY A 235 -8.90 19.82 29.86
C GLY A 235 -7.78 19.96 28.84
N TYR A 236 -6.60 20.42 29.20
CA TYR A 236 -5.52 20.69 28.26
C TYR A 236 -4.25 19.89 28.60
N CYS A 237 -3.76 19.11 27.63
CA CYS A 237 -2.41 18.56 27.64
C CYS A 237 -1.45 19.66 27.17
N THR A 238 -0.51 20.05 28.01
CA THR A 238 0.41 21.15 27.76
C THR A 238 1.84 20.66 27.86
N GLU A 239 2.57 20.73 26.74
CA GLU A 239 3.96 20.31 26.62
C GLU A 239 4.84 21.47 26.13
N PHE A 240 6.03 21.61 26.66
CA PHE A 240 7.02 22.57 26.19
C PHE A 240 8.41 22.30 26.75
N ILE A 241 9.41 22.93 26.14
CA ILE A 241 10.79 22.92 26.60
C ILE A 241 11.15 24.32 27.05
N ILE A 242 11.71 24.44 28.27
CA ILE A 242 12.32 25.66 28.77
C ILE A 242 13.81 25.61 28.43
N VAL A 243 14.31 26.60 27.71
CA VAL A 243 15.74 26.82 27.52
C VAL A 243 16.17 27.74 28.65
N LEU A 244 16.92 27.20 29.60
CA LEU A 244 17.26 27.86 30.85
C LEU A 244 18.21 29.06 30.66
N ASN A 245 18.01 30.15 31.41
CA ASN A 245 18.96 31.26 31.48
C ASN A 245 20.15 30.93 32.38
N ALA A 246 19.98 30.02 33.34
CA ALA A 246 21.00 29.47 34.25
C ALA A 246 20.53 28.09 34.71
N PRO A 247 21.44 27.15 35.06
CA PRO A 247 21.08 25.82 35.56
C PRO A 247 20.10 25.92 36.75
N MET A 248 19.04 25.07 36.69
CA MET A 248 18.02 25.03 37.72
C MET A 248 18.51 24.25 38.93
N SER A 249 18.41 24.81 40.14
CA SER A 249 18.75 24.09 41.35
C SER A 249 17.66 23.09 41.74
N ASP A 250 18.01 22.04 42.50
CA ASP A 250 17.07 21.04 43.01
C ASP A 250 15.87 21.65 43.75
N ASN A 251 16.10 22.75 44.49
CA ASN A 251 15.03 23.47 45.19
C ASN A 251 14.08 24.19 44.24
N GLU A 252 14.60 24.76 43.16
CA GLU A 252 13.79 25.41 42.11
C GLU A 252 12.98 24.39 41.31
N GLU A 253 13.58 23.25 41.00
CA GLU A 253 12.87 22.14 40.33
C GLU A 253 11.72 21.62 41.20
N HIS A 254 11.97 21.40 42.51
CA HIS A 254 10.91 21.00 43.45
C HIS A 254 9.81 22.05 43.57
N ALA A 255 10.16 23.33 43.66
CA ALA A 255 9.19 24.42 43.73
C ALA A 255 8.39 24.55 42.42
N TYR A 256 9.01 24.29 41.27
CA TYR A 256 8.36 24.31 39.98
C TYR A 256 7.38 23.14 39.84
N LYS A 257 7.79 21.91 40.20
CA LYS A 257 6.89 20.73 40.25
C LYS A 257 5.68 20.97 41.16
N ALA A 258 5.93 21.48 42.38
CA ALA A 258 4.84 21.80 43.32
C ALA A 258 3.88 22.87 42.80
N PHE A 259 4.37 23.85 42.04
CA PHE A 259 3.52 24.84 41.37
C PHE A 259 2.65 24.19 40.32
N LEU A 260 3.20 23.31 39.45
CA LEU A 260 2.42 22.59 38.43
C LEU A 260 1.38 21.69 39.07
N GLU A 261 1.69 21.01 40.18
CA GLU A 261 0.74 20.19 40.96
C GLU A 261 -0.44 21.03 41.50
N SER A 262 -0.22 22.31 41.78
CA SER A 262 -1.30 23.20 42.25
C SER A 262 -2.31 23.59 41.15
N ILE A 263 -1.93 23.47 39.88
CA ILE A 263 -2.74 23.88 38.71
C ILE A 263 -3.11 22.75 37.78
N GLY A 264 -2.61 21.52 38.01
CA GLY A 264 -2.81 20.40 37.12
C GLY A 264 -2.50 19.03 37.72
N ASP A 265 -2.52 18.01 36.86
CA ASP A 265 -2.07 16.65 37.15
C ASP A 265 -1.22 16.09 36.00
N SER A 266 -0.87 14.79 36.09
CA SER A 266 -0.06 14.09 35.06
C SER A 266 1.24 14.81 34.71
N ILE A 267 1.92 15.32 35.76
CA ILE A 267 3.07 16.21 35.63
C ILE A 267 4.34 15.39 35.37
N VAL A 268 5.04 15.75 34.29
CA VAL A 268 6.40 15.27 34.00
C VAL A 268 7.31 16.47 33.83
N VAL A 269 8.31 16.60 34.70
CA VAL A 269 9.37 17.62 34.61
C VAL A 269 10.70 16.91 34.64
N VAL A 270 11.45 17.05 33.54
CA VAL A 270 12.80 16.50 33.39
C VAL A 270 13.75 17.67 33.12
N ALA A 271 14.63 17.97 34.08
CA ALA A 271 15.61 19.04 34.01
C ALA A 271 17.01 18.49 33.73
N ASP A 272 17.77 19.21 32.89
CA ASP A 272 19.22 19.12 32.81
C ASP A 272 19.85 20.53 32.95
N ASP A 273 21.15 20.65 32.70
CA ASP A 273 21.88 21.92 32.90
C ASP A 273 21.44 23.06 31.98
N GLU A 274 20.86 22.78 30.84
CA GLU A 274 20.51 23.75 29.78
C GLU A 274 19.01 23.83 29.49
N ILE A 275 18.26 22.74 29.69
CA ILE A 275 16.84 22.67 29.33
C ILE A 275 16.00 21.97 30.40
N VAL A 276 14.71 22.34 30.46
CA VAL A 276 13.68 21.58 31.20
C VAL A 276 12.55 21.20 30.27
N LYS A 277 12.30 19.89 30.13
CA LYS A 277 11.11 19.40 29.46
C LYS A 277 9.96 19.32 30.45
N THR A 278 8.84 19.96 30.12
CA THR A 278 7.63 20.01 30.94
C THR A 278 6.44 19.44 30.20
N HIS A 279 5.68 18.59 30.91
CA HIS A 279 4.37 18.12 30.50
C HIS A 279 3.42 18.26 31.70
N VAL A 280 2.21 18.78 31.49
CA VAL A 280 1.20 18.93 32.53
C VAL A 280 -0.21 18.91 31.91
N HIS A 281 -1.14 18.21 32.55
CA HIS A 281 -2.57 18.35 32.26
C HIS A 281 -3.15 19.44 33.16
N THR A 282 -3.69 20.51 32.58
CA THR A 282 -4.18 21.68 33.32
C THR A 282 -5.40 22.29 32.64
N ASN A 283 -6.19 23.09 33.37
CA ASN A 283 -7.21 23.94 32.78
C ASN A 283 -6.68 25.34 32.44
N ASP A 284 -5.48 25.67 32.89
CA ASP A 284 -4.86 26.98 32.77
C ASP A 284 -3.44 26.88 32.18
N PRO A 285 -3.29 26.45 30.88
CA PRO A 285 -1.99 26.30 30.24
C PRO A 285 -1.16 27.58 30.26
N GLY A 286 -1.82 28.73 30.24
CA GLY A 286 -1.17 30.03 30.32
C GLY A 286 -0.39 30.24 31.63
N LEU A 287 -0.89 29.72 32.76
CA LEU A 287 -0.18 29.82 34.05
C LEU A 287 1.10 28.96 34.07
N ALA A 288 1.02 27.76 33.46
CA ALA A 288 2.18 26.87 33.31
C ALA A 288 3.28 27.55 32.49
N LEU A 289 2.91 28.12 31.32
CA LEU A 289 3.84 28.85 30.44
C LEU A 289 4.42 30.11 31.13
N GLN A 290 3.56 30.87 31.81
CA GLN A 290 4.02 32.10 32.52
C GLN A 290 5.01 31.78 33.61
N LYS A 291 4.81 30.71 34.37
CA LYS A 291 5.75 30.24 35.38
C LYS A 291 7.05 29.76 34.74
N ALA A 292 6.98 29.01 33.69
CA ALA A 292 8.14 28.51 32.94
C ALA A 292 9.02 29.63 32.38
N LEU A 293 8.43 30.72 31.89
CA LEU A 293 9.14 31.91 31.41
C LEU A 293 9.99 32.61 32.49
N THR A 294 9.76 32.34 33.78
CA THR A 294 10.63 32.89 34.87
C THR A 294 11.99 32.20 34.90
N PHE A 295 12.16 31.03 34.29
CA PHE A 295 13.42 30.28 34.27
C PHE A 295 14.18 30.44 32.95
N GLY A 296 13.50 30.76 31.86
CA GLY A 296 14.13 30.91 30.56
C GLY A 296 13.14 31.13 29.40
N SER A 297 13.61 30.93 28.19
CA SER A 297 12.79 31.03 26.99
C SER A 297 12.11 29.69 26.68
N LEU A 298 10.93 29.74 26.04
CA LEU A 298 10.15 28.54 25.69
C LEU A 298 10.35 28.12 24.24
N SER A 299 10.42 26.81 24.04
CA SER A 299 10.50 26.16 22.73
C SER A 299 9.56 24.96 22.65
N LYS A 300 9.17 24.56 21.45
CA LYS A 300 8.32 23.38 21.16
C LYS A 300 7.04 23.36 22.01
N ILE A 301 6.34 24.49 22.08
CA ILE A 301 5.09 24.60 22.82
C ILE A 301 4.00 23.85 22.06
N LYS A 302 3.33 22.91 22.74
CA LYS A 302 2.17 22.18 22.26
C LYS A 302 1.08 22.21 23.31
N ILE A 303 -0.14 22.55 22.93
CA ILE A 303 -1.31 22.59 23.81
C ILE A 303 -2.46 21.94 23.06
N ASP A 304 -2.89 20.78 23.53
CA ASP A 304 -3.98 20.01 22.95
C ASP A 304 -5.21 20.06 23.88
N ASN A 305 -6.38 20.25 23.32
CA ASN A 305 -7.64 20.16 24.06
C ASN A 305 -8.12 18.71 24.14
N MET A 306 -7.84 18.03 25.24
CA MET A 306 -8.17 16.62 25.43
C MET A 306 -9.68 16.34 25.37
N ARG A 307 -10.55 17.34 25.61
CA ARG A 307 -11.99 17.19 25.49
C ARG A 307 -12.42 17.14 24.02
N GLU A 308 -11.77 17.92 23.15
CA GLU A 308 -11.99 17.89 21.69
C GLU A 308 -11.47 16.57 21.10
N GLU A 309 -10.26 16.14 21.48
CA GLU A 309 -9.72 14.85 21.06
C GLU A 309 -10.62 13.68 21.48
N HIS A 310 -11.18 13.75 22.69
CA HIS A 310 -12.12 12.73 23.16
C HIS A 310 -13.43 12.73 22.38
N GLN A 311 -13.98 13.91 22.05
CA GLN A 311 -15.17 14.04 21.21
C GLN A 311 -14.91 13.58 19.78
N GLU A 312 -13.77 13.94 19.19
CA GLU A 312 -13.38 13.46 17.86
C GLU A 312 -13.22 11.93 17.83
N LYS A 313 -12.65 11.35 18.89
CA LYS A 313 -12.52 9.91 19.04
C LYS A 313 -13.88 9.23 19.15
N LEU A 314 -14.82 9.79 19.95
CA LEU A 314 -16.19 9.29 20.06
C LEU A 314 -16.95 9.38 18.74
N ILE A 315 -16.77 10.47 17.97
CA ILE A 315 -17.36 10.62 16.63
C ILE A 315 -16.77 9.58 15.67
N LYS A 316 -15.45 9.40 15.66
CA LYS A 316 -14.78 8.37 14.85
C LYS A 316 -15.19 6.96 15.24
N ASP A 317 -15.32 6.68 16.54
CA ASP A 317 -15.78 5.37 17.03
C ASP A 317 -17.26 5.12 16.70
N SER A 318 -18.12 6.15 16.78
CA SER A 318 -19.53 6.03 16.36
C SER A 318 -19.68 5.88 14.84
N GLN A 319 -18.87 6.56 14.05
CA GLN A 319 -18.82 6.39 12.60
C GLN A 319 -18.29 5.00 12.22
N LYS A 320 -17.28 4.51 12.93
CA LYS A 320 -16.75 3.15 12.76
C LYS A 320 -17.77 2.08 13.13
N LEU A 321 -18.53 2.29 14.20
CA LEU A 321 -19.60 1.38 14.61
C LEU A 321 -20.77 1.39 13.60
N ALA A 322 -21.14 2.57 13.09
CA ALA A 322 -22.17 2.70 12.05
C ALA A 322 -21.70 2.07 10.72
N ALA A 323 -20.42 2.23 10.37
CA ALA A 323 -19.83 1.56 9.21
C ALA A 323 -19.76 0.04 9.38
N GLN A 324 -19.47 -0.46 10.61
CA GLN A 324 -19.51 -1.88 10.92
C GLN A 324 -20.93 -2.46 10.85
N GLN A 325 -21.93 -1.76 11.39
CA GLN A 325 -23.32 -2.18 11.30
C GLN A 325 -23.83 -2.20 9.86
N LYS A 326 -23.45 -1.19 9.06
CA LYS A 326 -23.76 -1.15 7.65
C LYS A 326 -23.07 -2.27 6.87
N ALA A 327 -21.81 -2.55 7.16
CA ALA A 327 -21.07 -3.67 6.57
C ALA A 327 -21.65 -5.04 6.99
N GLU A 328 -22.14 -5.20 8.24
CA GLU A 328 -22.83 -6.41 8.69
C GLU A 328 -24.20 -6.57 8.03
N GLU A 329 -24.96 -5.48 7.82
CA GLU A 329 -26.22 -5.50 7.06
C GLU A 329 -25.96 -5.83 5.58
N GLU A 330 -24.97 -5.20 4.96
CA GLU A 330 -24.55 -5.47 3.57
C GLU A 330 -24.04 -6.91 3.42
N ALA A 331 -23.26 -7.42 4.37
CA ALA A 331 -22.81 -8.82 4.41
C ALA A 331 -23.97 -9.80 4.61
N TYR A 332 -24.98 -9.46 5.39
CA TYR A 332 -26.17 -10.28 5.58
C TYR A 332 -27.06 -10.31 4.34
N GLU A 333 -27.23 -9.16 3.66
CA GLU A 333 -27.96 -9.07 2.39
C GLU A 333 -27.18 -9.77 1.25
N ALA A 334 -25.84 -9.63 1.23
CA ALA A 334 -24.96 -10.34 0.30
C ALA A 334 -25.03 -11.87 0.53
N ALA A 335 -24.97 -12.34 1.75
CA ALA A 335 -25.10 -13.78 2.08
C ALA A 335 -26.46 -14.36 1.65
N LYS A 336 -27.54 -13.59 1.73
CA LYS A 336 -28.86 -13.97 1.20
C LYS A 336 -28.91 -13.97 -0.33
N ALA A 337 -28.22 -13.04 -0.97
CA ALA A 337 -28.09 -12.99 -2.42
C ALA A 337 -27.29 -14.20 -2.91
N ASP A 338 -26.20 -14.54 -2.21
CA ASP A 338 -25.32 -15.69 -2.49
C ASP A 338 -26.05 -17.03 -2.34
N GLU A 339 -26.89 -17.19 -1.28
CA GLU A 339 -27.71 -18.39 -1.11
C GLU A 339 -28.72 -18.56 -2.27
N LYS A 340 -29.16 -17.45 -2.86
CA LYS A 340 -30.05 -17.43 -4.01
C LYS A 340 -29.31 -17.72 -5.33
N ILE A 341 -28.09 -17.18 -5.48
CA ILE A 341 -27.20 -17.40 -6.64
C ILE A 341 -26.67 -18.83 -6.66
N ASN A 342 -26.26 -19.38 -5.51
CA ASN A 342 -25.77 -20.75 -5.37
C ASN A 342 -26.84 -21.83 -5.63
N ASN A 343 -28.11 -21.48 -5.55
CA ASN A 343 -29.22 -22.35 -5.92
C ASN A 343 -29.59 -22.31 -7.41
N MET A 344 -28.95 -21.44 -8.22
CA MET A 344 -29.12 -21.39 -9.67
C MET A 344 -28.09 -22.31 -10.36
N PRO A 345 -28.39 -22.87 -11.55
CA PRO A 345 -27.38 -23.58 -12.34
C PRO A 345 -26.18 -22.66 -12.60
N ALA A 346 -24.97 -23.20 -12.42
CA ALA A 346 -23.76 -22.44 -12.70
C ALA A 346 -23.72 -21.99 -14.17
N LYS A 347 -23.34 -20.74 -14.41
CA LYS A 347 -23.03 -20.23 -15.75
C LYS A 347 -21.83 -20.98 -16.31
N GLU A 348 -21.73 -21.08 -17.63
CA GLU A 348 -20.51 -21.61 -18.26
C GLU A 348 -19.32 -20.66 -18.01
N MET A 349 -19.55 -19.35 -18.16
CA MET A 349 -18.54 -18.30 -17.95
C MET A 349 -19.12 -17.17 -17.13
N GLY A 350 -18.27 -16.58 -16.26
CA GLY A 350 -18.57 -15.40 -15.46
C GLY A 350 -17.39 -14.44 -15.43
N PHE A 351 -17.61 -13.22 -14.94
CA PHE A 351 -16.65 -12.12 -15.03
C PHE A 351 -16.45 -11.43 -13.69
N VAL A 352 -15.19 -11.25 -13.32
CA VAL A 352 -14.74 -10.37 -12.25
C VAL A 352 -13.96 -9.23 -12.88
N SER A 353 -14.27 -7.98 -12.54
CA SER A 353 -13.55 -6.80 -13.02
C SER A 353 -13.12 -5.91 -11.86
N VAL A 354 -11.93 -5.34 -11.94
CA VAL A 354 -11.51 -4.27 -11.03
C VAL A 354 -11.91 -2.94 -11.65
N SER A 355 -12.54 -2.07 -10.87
CA SER A 355 -13.03 -0.78 -11.34
C SER A 355 -13.01 0.25 -10.21
N ILE A 356 -12.98 1.54 -10.58
CA ILE A 356 -13.10 2.67 -9.66
C ILE A 356 -13.89 3.78 -10.34
N GLY A 357 -14.81 4.38 -9.59
CA GLY A 357 -15.78 5.37 -10.10
C GLY A 357 -17.12 4.73 -10.42
N GLU A 358 -18.21 5.37 -9.95
CA GLU A 358 -19.55 4.78 -10.07
C GLU A 358 -19.99 4.66 -11.54
N GLY A 359 -19.68 5.64 -12.39
CA GLY A 359 -19.98 5.55 -13.81
C GLY A 359 -19.25 4.40 -14.50
N MET A 360 -17.96 4.18 -14.21
CA MET A 360 -17.22 3.01 -14.70
C MET A 360 -17.84 1.70 -14.20
N ASN A 361 -18.27 1.66 -12.93
CA ASN A 361 -18.94 0.50 -12.35
C ASN A 361 -20.25 0.19 -13.07
N GLU A 362 -21.02 1.21 -13.44
CA GLU A 362 -22.26 1.04 -14.21
C GLU A 362 -22.00 0.48 -15.61
N VAL A 363 -20.95 0.94 -16.29
CA VAL A 363 -20.53 0.37 -17.60
C VAL A 363 -20.23 -1.11 -17.47
N PHE A 364 -19.42 -1.52 -16.49
CA PHE A 364 -19.08 -2.94 -16.30
C PHE A 364 -20.30 -3.80 -15.92
N ARG A 365 -21.21 -3.28 -15.06
CA ARG A 365 -22.47 -3.96 -14.74
C ARG A 365 -23.33 -4.12 -15.99
N GLY A 366 -23.42 -3.08 -16.82
CA GLY A 366 -24.13 -3.12 -18.10
C GLY A 366 -23.57 -4.14 -19.10
N LEU A 367 -22.26 -4.37 -19.08
CA LEU A 367 -21.58 -5.38 -19.89
C LEU A 367 -21.65 -6.80 -19.31
N GLY A 368 -22.31 -6.98 -18.16
CA GLY A 368 -22.58 -8.30 -17.59
C GLY A 368 -21.51 -8.84 -16.67
N VAL A 369 -20.68 -7.97 -16.08
CA VAL A 369 -19.74 -8.35 -15.01
C VAL A 369 -20.51 -8.84 -13.79
N ASP A 370 -20.17 -10.03 -13.30
CA ASP A 370 -20.84 -10.68 -12.16
C ASP A 370 -20.39 -10.12 -10.82
N TYR A 371 -19.12 -9.73 -10.71
CA TYR A 371 -18.56 -9.15 -9.48
C TYR A 371 -17.56 -8.04 -9.79
N LEU A 372 -17.72 -6.89 -9.13
CA LEU A 372 -16.82 -5.75 -9.23
C LEU A 372 -15.99 -5.65 -7.95
N ILE A 373 -14.67 -5.55 -8.12
CA ILE A 373 -13.75 -5.24 -7.04
C ILE A 373 -13.41 -3.74 -7.13
N GLU A 374 -13.78 -2.97 -6.11
CA GLU A 374 -13.41 -1.56 -6.05
C GLU A 374 -11.94 -1.39 -5.74
N GLY A 375 -11.24 -0.60 -6.54
CA GLY A 375 -9.83 -0.29 -6.33
C GLY A 375 -9.05 -0.01 -7.61
N GLY A 376 -7.74 0.06 -7.48
CA GLY A 376 -6.82 0.13 -8.62
C GLY A 376 -6.13 1.47 -8.87
N GLN A 377 -6.53 2.55 -8.22
CA GLN A 377 -5.88 3.86 -8.35
C GLN A 377 -5.09 4.23 -7.08
N THR A 378 -5.76 4.22 -5.94
CA THR A 378 -5.18 4.59 -4.64
C THR A 378 -4.99 3.39 -3.71
N MET A 379 -5.70 2.30 -3.98
CA MET A 379 -5.63 1.06 -3.21
C MET A 379 -5.75 -0.14 -4.14
N ASN A 380 -4.66 -0.89 -4.29
CA ASN A 380 -4.67 -2.13 -5.07
C ASN A 380 -5.38 -3.23 -4.28
N PRO A 381 -6.35 -3.96 -4.89
CA PRO A 381 -6.94 -5.14 -4.29
C PRO A 381 -5.89 -6.19 -3.91
N SER A 382 -6.14 -6.92 -2.84
CA SER A 382 -5.29 -8.03 -2.43
C SER A 382 -5.62 -9.30 -3.23
N THR A 383 -4.74 -10.29 -3.13
CA THR A 383 -5.04 -11.66 -3.61
C THR A 383 -6.28 -12.23 -2.94
N GLU A 384 -6.52 -11.92 -1.65
CA GLU A 384 -7.72 -12.32 -0.93
C GLU A 384 -8.99 -11.67 -1.48
N ASP A 385 -8.94 -10.39 -1.87
CA ASP A 385 -10.07 -9.72 -2.53
C ASP A 385 -10.43 -10.40 -3.86
N MET A 386 -9.42 -10.86 -4.63
CA MET A 386 -9.62 -11.65 -5.85
C MET A 386 -10.26 -13.01 -5.56
N LEU A 387 -9.79 -13.73 -4.54
CA LEU A 387 -10.35 -15.02 -4.14
C LEU A 387 -11.80 -14.89 -3.71
N ASN A 388 -12.11 -13.88 -2.90
CA ASN A 388 -13.47 -13.59 -2.48
C ASN A 388 -14.39 -13.28 -3.67
N ALA A 389 -13.93 -12.47 -4.63
CA ALA A 389 -14.69 -12.17 -5.83
C ALA A 389 -14.97 -13.42 -6.67
N ILE A 390 -13.96 -14.29 -6.87
CA ILE A 390 -14.10 -15.56 -7.59
C ILE A 390 -15.12 -16.48 -6.91
N GLU A 391 -15.12 -16.54 -5.57
CA GLU A 391 -16.04 -17.37 -4.79
C GLU A 391 -17.51 -16.96 -5.03
N HIS A 392 -17.76 -15.64 -5.10
CA HIS A 392 -19.11 -15.10 -5.33
C HIS A 392 -19.64 -15.26 -6.75
N VAL A 393 -18.81 -15.61 -7.73
CA VAL A 393 -19.24 -15.84 -9.11
C VAL A 393 -19.62 -17.31 -9.33
N ASN A 394 -20.91 -17.60 -9.49
CA ASN A 394 -21.41 -18.95 -9.77
C ASN A 394 -21.24 -19.33 -11.25
N ALA A 395 -19.99 -19.60 -11.64
CA ALA A 395 -19.62 -20.02 -12.99
C ALA A 395 -18.56 -21.12 -12.97
N LYS A 396 -18.48 -21.92 -14.03
CA LYS A 396 -17.45 -22.96 -14.19
C LYS A 396 -16.09 -22.34 -14.55
N THR A 397 -16.11 -21.33 -15.41
CA THR A 397 -14.95 -20.54 -15.79
C THR A 397 -15.17 -19.09 -15.37
N VAL A 398 -14.20 -18.48 -14.72
CA VAL A 398 -14.24 -17.08 -14.31
C VAL A 398 -13.11 -16.31 -14.99
N PHE A 399 -13.48 -15.31 -15.77
CA PHE A 399 -12.55 -14.34 -16.35
C PHE A 399 -12.29 -13.21 -15.35
N ILE A 400 -11.03 -12.84 -15.16
CA ILE A 400 -10.62 -11.70 -14.32
C ILE A 400 -10.04 -10.63 -15.22
N LEU A 401 -10.56 -9.42 -15.09
CA LEU A 401 -10.11 -8.20 -15.76
C LEU A 401 -9.48 -7.25 -14.72
N PRO A 402 -8.16 -7.26 -14.55
CA PRO A 402 -7.48 -6.45 -13.53
C PRO A 402 -7.53 -4.94 -13.78
N ASN A 403 -7.57 -4.51 -15.06
CA ASN A 403 -7.65 -3.11 -15.50
C ASN A 403 -6.58 -2.17 -14.93
N ASN A 404 -5.53 -2.75 -14.39
CA ASN A 404 -4.35 -2.04 -13.88
C ASN A 404 -3.15 -2.98 -13.86
N LYS A 405 -2.02 -2.52 -14.42
CA LYS A 405 -0.76 -3.30 -14.49
C LYS A 405 -0.27 -3.78 -13.12
N ASN A 406 -0.57 -3.04 -12.04
CA ASN A 406 -0.13 -3.36 -10.68
C ASN A 406 -0.97 -4.48 -10.03
N ILE A 407 -2.11 -4.81 -10.63
CA ILE A 407 -3.06 -5.80 -10.10
C ILE A 407 -2.90 -7.16 -10.80
N ILE A 408 -2.37 -7.19 -12.03
CA ILE A 408 -2.23 -8.42 -12.84
C ILE A 408 -1.48 -9.52 -12.06
N MET A 409 -0.44 -9.17 -11.30
CA MET A 409 0.29 -10.16 -10.51
C MET A 409 -0.55 -10.76 -9.38
N ALA A 410 -1.34 -9.96 -8.69
CA ALA A 410 -2.24 -10.44 -7.64
C ALA A 410 -3.36 -11.33 -8.22
N ALA A 411 -3.91 -10.95 -9.38
CA ALA A 411 -4.89 -11.77 -10.10
C ALA A 411 -4.30 -13.13 -10.54
N ASN A 412 -3.09 -13.15 -11.11
CA ASN A 412 -2.41 -14.40 -11.48
C ASN A 412 -2.08 -15.27 -10.27
N GLN A 413 -1.78 -14.67 -9.12
CA GLN A 413 -1.52 -15.39 -7.87
C GLN A 413 -2.80 -16.06 -7.34
N ALA A 414 -3.97 -15.45 -7.53
CA ALA A 414 -5.25 -16.05 -7.16
C ALA A 414 -5.55 -17.30 -7.99
N VAL A 415 -5.15 -17.36 -9.28
CA VAL A 415 -5.33 -18.54 -10.14
C VAL A 415 -4.73 -19.81 -9.51
N ASP A 416 -3.53 -19.70 -8.94
CA ASP A 416 -2.82 -20.83 -8.33
C ASP A 416 -3.46 -21.34 -7.03
N LEU A 417 -4.41 -20.61 -6.46
CA LEU A 417 -5.06 -20.89 -5.18
C LEU A 417 -6.48 -21.44 -5.32
N VAL A 418 -7.06 -21.42 -6.53
CA VAL A 418 -8.41 -21.91 -6.81
C VAL A 418 -8.33 -23.27 -7.51
N GLU A 419 -9.01 -24.28 -6.96
CA GLU A 419 -8.97 -25.66 -7.45
C GLU A 419 -10.30 -26.11 -8.10
N ASP A 420 -11.42 -25.47 -7.77
CA ASP A 420 -12.78 -25.90 -8.11
C ASP A 420 -13.36 -25.22 -9.37
N LYS A 421 -12.72 -24.16 -9.86
CA LYS A 421 -13.12 -23.39 -11.05
C LYS A 421 -11.94 -23.17 -11.99
N GLN A 422 -12.20 -23.06 -13.27
CA GLN A 422 -11.19 -22.57 -14.21
C GLN A 422 -11.10 -21.04 -14.11
N ILE A 423 -9.92 -20.50 -13.80
CA ILE A 423 -9.70 -19.06 -13.72
C ILE A 423 -8.83 -18.62 -14.90
N ILE A 424 -9.28 -17.59 -15.61
CA ILE A 424 -8.58 -17.00 -16.76
C ILE A 424 -8.39 -15.51 -16.51
N VAL A 425 -7.14 -15.08 -16.40
CA VAL A 425 -6.80 -13.65 -16.30
C VAL A 425 -6.57 -13.10 -17.70
N ILE A 426 -7.36 -12.10 -18.10
CA ILE A 426 -7.10 -11.28 -19.27
C ILE A 426 -6.24 -10.08 -18.79
N PRO A 427 -5.00 -9.93 -19.23
CA PRO A 427 -4.04 -9.00 -18.63
C PRO A 427 -4.30 -7.53 -19.01
N THR A 428 -5.54 -7.07 -18.81
CA THR A 428 -5.94 -5.69 -19.05
C THR A 428 -5.19 -4.74 -18.11
N MET A 429 -4.56 -3.72 -18.68
CA MET A 429 -3.75 -2.74 -17.94
C MET A 429 -4.52 -1.45 -17.66
N THR A 430 -5.66 -1.25 -18.34
CA THR A 430 -6.49 -0.06 -18.24
C THR A 430 -7.96 -0.42 -18.26
N ILE A 431 -8.82 0.46 -17.74
CA ILE A 431 -10.27 0.26 -17.76
C ILE A 431 -10.81 0.13 -19.19
N PRO A 432 -10.42 0.99 -20.16
CA PRO A 432 -10.84 0.79 -21.55
C PRO A 432 -10.51 -0.58 -22.10
N GLN A 433 -9.31 -1.12 -21.88
CA GLN A 433 -8.98 -2.48 -22.27
C GLN A 433 -9.94 -3.53 -21.69
N GLY A 434 -10.37 -3.35 -20.43
CA GLY A 434 -11.36 -4.21 -19.81
C GLY A 434 -12.74 -4.13 -20.47
N ILE A 435 -13.14 -2.93 -20.87
CA ILE A 435 -14.40 -2.68 -21.59
C ILE A 435 -14.35 -3.37 -22.97
N THR A 436 -13.28 -3.13 -23.73
CA THR A 436 -13.08 -3.74 -25.06
C THR A 436 -13.03 -5.27 -24.98
N ALA A 437 -12.36 -5.83 -23.96
CA ALA A 437 -12.36 -7.28 -23.74
C ALA A 437 -13.78 -7.82 -23.57
N LEU A 438 -14.64 -7.18 -22.77
CA LEU A 438 -16.00 -7.63 -22.52
C LEU A 438 -16.92 -7.43 -23.73
N VAL A 439 -16.78 -6.34 -24.48
CA VAL A 439 -17.55 -6.11 -25.72
C VAL A 439 -17.27 -7.19 -26.75
N ASN A 440 -16.05 -7.72 -26.78
CA ASN A 440 -15.64 -8.79 -27.71
C ASN A 440 -15.87 -10.21 -27.17
N TYR A 441 -16.54 -10.36 -26.02
CA TYR A 441 -16.95 -11.68 -25.53
C TYR A 441 -18.08 -12.27 -26.35
N ILE A 442 -17.92 -13.53 -26.79
CA ILE A 442 -18.91 -14.26 -27.55
C ILE A 442 -19.42 -15.48 -26.73
N PRO A 443 -20.70 -15.48 -26.29
CA PRO A 443 -21.22 -16.51 -25.38
C PRO A 443 -21.15 -17.95 -25.94
N ASP A 444 -21.20 -18.12 -27.25
CA ASP A 444 -21.17 -19.43 -27.90
C ASP A 444 -19.75 -19.98 -28.15
N HIS A 445 -18.71 -19.19 -27.89
CA HIS A 445 -17.30 -19.60 -27.97
C HIS A 445 -16.87 -20.31 -26.70
N SER A 446 -15.86 -21.17 -26.80
CA SER A 446 -15.20 -21.76 -25.66
C SER A 446 -14.43 -20.68 -24.84
N ALA A 447 -14.09 -21.00 -23.60
CA ALA A 447 -13.32 -20.11 -22.76
C ALA A 447 -11.94 -19.74 -23.36
N GLU A 448 -11.30 -20.69 -24.06
CA GLU A 448 -10.00 -20.44 -24.68
C GLU A 448 -10.12 -19.58 -25.94
N GLU A 449 -11.15 -19.80 -26.77
CA GLU A 449 -11.42 -18.93 -27.92
C GLU A 449 -11.74 -17.50 -27.49
N ASN A 450 -12.56 -17.32 -26.46
CA ASN A 450 -12.84 -15.99 -25.88
C ASN A 450 -11.58 -15.33 -25.31
N LYS A 451 -10.74 -16.10 -24.63
CA LYS A 451 -9.46 -15.59 -24.11
C LYS A 451 -8.56 -15.08 -25.25
N GLU A 452 -8.37 -15.89 -26.30
CA GLU A 452 -7.56 -15.51 -27.46
C GLU A 452 -8.10 -14.26 -28.13
N GLN A 453 -9.41 -14.15 -28.33
CA GLN A 453 -10.05 -13.00 -28.93
C GLN A 453 -9.92 -11.76 -28.08
N MET A 454 -10.26 -11.83 -26.79
CA MET A 454 -10.12 -10.70 -25.86
C MET A 454 -8.67 -10.21 -25.81
N MET A 455 -7.69 -11.13 -25.75
CA MET A 455 -6.27 -10.76 -25.73
C MET A 455 -5.83 -10.08 -27.03
N ALA A 456 -6.35 -10.47 -28.18
CA ALA A 456 -6.03 -9.82 -29.45
C ALA A 456 -6.63 -8.41 -29.54
N GLU A 457 -7.86 -8.23 -29.07
CA GLU A 457 -8.56 -6.94 -29.17
C GLU A 457 -8.02 -5.89 -28.19
N ILE A 458 -7.63 -6.27 -26.98
CA ILE A 458 -7.04 -5.31 -26.02
C ILE A 458 -5.70 -4.73 -26.49
N GLU A 459 -4.98 -5.39 -27.42
CA GLU A 459 -3.75 -4.87 -27.99
C GLU A 459 -3.99 -3.65 -28.92
N ASN A 460 -5.19 -3.52 -29.46
CA ASN A 460 -5.58 -2.42 -30.34
C ASN A 460 -5.99 -1.16 -29.56
N VAL A 461 -6.28 -1.27 -28.27
CA VAL A 461 -6.72 -0.15 -27.43
C VAL A 461 -5.53 0.69 -26.97
N LYS A 462 -5.48 1.93 -27.40
CA LYS A 462 -4.56 2.93 -26.86
C LYS A 462 -5.27 3.70 -25.76
N THR A 463 -4.64 3.80 -24.58
CA THR A 463 -5.25 4.52 -23.44
C THR A 463 -4.40 5.73 -23.06
N GLY A 464 -5.06 6.88 -22.91
CA GLY A 464 -4.50 8.09 -22.35
C GLY A 464 -5.19 8.46 -21.05
N GLN A 465 -4.44 8.91 -20.06
CA GLN A 465 -4.94 9.34 -18.75
C GLN A 465 -4.41 10.74 -18.44
N VAL A 466 -5.30 11.67 -18.06
CA VAL A 466 -4.89 13.05 -17.76
C VAL A 466 -5.01 13.31 -16.27
N THR A 467 -3.88 13.70 -15.66
CA THR A 467 -3.78 14.04 -14.23
C THR A 467 -2.84 15.23 -14.03
N TYR A 468 -2.54 15.59 -12.80
CA TYR A 468 -1.63 16.68 -12.46
C TYR A 468 -0.37 16.18 -11.75
N ALA A 469 0.72 16.94 -11.90
CA ALA A 469 1.99 16.66 -11.25
C ALA A 469 1.97 17.14 -9.78
N VAL A 470 2.30 16.24 -8.85
CA VAL A 470 2.37 16.55 -7.41
C VAL A 470 3.66 17.26 -7.01
N ARG A 471 4.69 17.24 -7.88
CA ARG A 471 6.01 17.86 -7.65
C ARG A 471 6.73 18.14 -8.97
N ASP A 472 7.79 18.97 -8.89
CA ASP A 472 8.70 19.18 -10.01
C ASP A 472 9.49 17.90 -10.31
N THR A 473 9.55 17.53 -11.58
CA THR A 473 10.31 16.35 -12.05
C THR A 473 10.70 16.51 -13.52
N GLU A 474 11.58 15.63 -14.01
CA GLU A 474 11.91 15.52 -15.42
C GLU A 474 11.78 14.05 -15.83
N ILE A 475 10.89 13.76 -16.77
CA ILE A 475 10.59 12.39 -17.24
C ILE A 475 10.53 12.41 -18.77
N ASP A 476 11.15 11.44 -19.43
CA ASP A 476 11.19 11.30 -20.89
C ASP A 476 11.70 12.57 -21.61
N GLY A 477 12.59 13.34 -20.95
CA GLY A 477 13.12 14.59 -21.47
C GLY A 477 12.15 15.78 -21.42
N LYS A 478 11.00 15.62 -20.75
CA LYS A 478 10.00 16.66 -20.49
C LYS A 478 10.19 17.20 -19.08
N THR A 479 10.34 18.52 -18.95
CA THR A 479 10.33 19.21 -17.65
C THR A 479 8.89 19.37 -17.20
N ILE A 480 8.56 18.88 -16.02
CA ILE A 480 7.22 18.89 -15.43
C ILE A 480 7.31 19.67 -14.12
N LYS A 481 6.47 20.68 -13.95
CA LYS A 481 6.37 21.46 -12.72
C LYS A 481 5.18 21.00 -11.89
N GLN A 482 5.26 21.22 -10.59
CA GLN A 482 4.13 20.97 -9.70
C GLN A 482 2.86 21.68 -10.20
N ASN A 483 1.76 20.96 -10.24
CA ASN A 483 0.45 21.33 -10.77
C ASN A 483 0.36 21.47 -12.31
N ASP A 484 1.40 21.12 -13.08
CA ASP A 484 1.22 20.93 -14.51
C ASP A 484 0.31 19.75 -14.78
N PHE A 485 -0.53 19.81 -15.80
CA PHE A 485 -1.29 18.69 -16.31
C PHE A 485 -0.40 17.79 -17.15
N MET A 486 -0.60 16.48 -17.02
CA MET A 486 0.13 15.45 -17.74
C MET A 486 -0.83 14.53 -18.46
N GLY A 487 -0.62 14.34 -19.74
CA GLY A 487 -1.26 13.28 -20.53
C GLY A 487 -0.35 12.06 -20.57
N ILE A 488 -0.77 10.98 -19.91
CA ILE A 488 0.00 9.76 -19.74
C ILE A 488 -0.58 8.70 -20.67
N GLY A 489 0.22 8.22 -21.59
CA GLY A 489 -0.13 7.09 -22.46
C GLY A 489 0.36 5.75 -21.89
N ASP A 490 0.16 4.68 -22.64
CA ASP A 490 0.49 3.31 -22.20
C ASP A 490 1.97 3.13 -21.82
N LYS A 491 2.90 3.86 -22.46
CA LYS A 491 4.35 3.66 -22.34
C LYS A 491 5.14 4.89 -21.90
N SER A 492 4.58 6.09 -22.07
CA SER A 492 5.30 7.36 -21.87
C SER A 492 4.35 8.51 -21.58
N ILE A 493 4.91 9.64 -21.11
CA ILE A 493 4.17 10.90 -21.01
C ILE A 493 4.06 11.51 -22.42
N LEU A 494 2.82 11.61 -22.91
CA LEU A 494 2.52 12.12 -24.25
C LEU A 494 2.50 13.65 -24.29
N SER A 495 1.89 14.29 -23.28
CA SER A 495 1.77 15.75 -23.20
C SER A 495 2.01 16.29 -21.79
N VAL A 496 2.47 17.54 -21.69
CA VAL A 496 2.62 18.28 -20.43
C VAL A 496 2.27 19.74 -20.67
N GLY A 497 1.42 20.33 -19.83
CA GLY A 497 1.03 21.72 -19.98
C GLY A 497 0.32 22.29 -18.74
N THR A 498 0.04 23.58 -18.77
CA THR A 498 -0.66 24.29 -17.68
C THR A 498 -2.17 24.46 -17.92
N ASP A 499 -2.67 24.05 -19.10
CA ASP A 499 -4.07 24.08 -19.49
C ASP A 499 -4.57 22.67 -19.73
N LEU A 500 -5.62 22.26 -18.98
CA LEU A 500 -6.14 20.89 -19.01
C LEU A 500 -6.60 20.48 -20.42
N ARG A 501 -7.40 21.33 -21.09
CA ARG A 501 -7.96 21.01 -22.40
C ARG A 501 -6.87 20.92 -23.48
N ALA A 502 -5.95 21.89 -23.51
CA ALA A 502 -4.86 21.87 -24.48
C ALA A 502 -3.94 20.65 -24.29
N THR A 503 -3.61 20.32 -23.04
CA THR A 503 -2.79 19.15 -22.70
C THR A 503 -3.48 17.84 -23.08
N THR A 504 -4.81 17.75 -22.88
CA THR A 504 -5.59 16.59 -23.27
C THR A 504 -5.66 16.43 -24.79
N LEU A 505 -5.88 17.52 -25.53
CA LEU A 505 -5.90 17.48 -27.00
C LEU A 505 -4.53 17.07 -27.57
N GLU A 506 -3.41 17.57 -27.01
CA GLU A 506 -2.06 17.16 -27.40
C GLU A 506 -1.83 15.66 -27.14
N MET A 507 -2.37 15.12 -26.04
CA MET A 507 -2.31 13.69 -25.75
C MET A 507 -3.09 12.89 -26.79
N VAL A 508 -4.33 13.30 -27.10
CA VAL A 508 -5.19 12.63 -28.11
C VAL A 508 -4.51 12.67 -29.48
N ASP A 509 -3.90 13.81 -29.85
CA ASP A 509 -3.14 13.95 -31.11
C ASP A 509 -1.99 12.94 -31.24
N ALA A 510 -1.36 12.58 -30.12
CA ALA A 510 -0.28 11.59 -30.10
C ALA A 510 -0.81 10.13 -30.14
N MET A 511 -2.11 9.93 -29.90
CA MET A 511 -2.75 8.59 -29.85
C MET A 511 -3.48 8.26 -31.15
N VAL A 512 -4.16 9.24 -31.76
CA VAL A 512 -4.94 9.05 -32.99
C VAL A 512 -4.03 8.82 -34.19
N ASP A 513 -4.34 7.81 -34.99
CA ASP A 513 -3.68 7.50 -36.26
C ASP A 513 -4.70 7.17 -37.37
N GLU A 514 -4.20 6.69 -38.52
CA GLU A 514 -5.03 6.41 -39.72
C GLU A 514 -6.02 5.24 -39.52
N ASP A 515 -5.77 4.37 -38.54
CA ASP A 515 -6.57 3.20 -38.24
C ASP A 515 -7.59 3.47 -37.10
N SER A 516 -7.53 4.65 -36.47
CA SER A 516 -8.39 5.03 -35.35
C SER A 516 -9.82 5.35 -35.82
N ALA A 517 -10.81 4.66 -35.26
CA ALA A 517 -12.23 4.80 -35.60
C ALA A 517 -13.06 5.42 -34.47
N ILE A 518 -12.72 5.14 -33.22
CA ILE A 518 -13.49 5.56 -32.04
C ILE A 518 -12.57 6.20 -30.99
N VAL A 519 -13.04 7.31 -30.41
CA VAL A 519 -12.44 7.91 -29.22
C VAL A 519 -13.50 7.96 -28.13
N SER A 520 -13.27 7.24 -27.03
CA SER A 520 -14.16 7.27 -25.87
C SER A 520 -13.53 8.09 -24.75
N ILE A 521 -14.24 9.10 -24.27
CA ILE A 521 -13.84 9.99 -23.20
C ILE A 521 -14.62 9.64 -21.94
N TYR A 522 -13.91 9.29 -20.87
CA TYR A 522 -14.49 9.07 -19.54
C TYR A 522 -14.02 10.21 -18.63
N PHE A 523 -14.94 11.10 -18.23
CA PHE A 523 -14.60 12.20 -17.33
C PHE A 523 -14.68 11.76 -15.86
N GLY A 524 -13.71 12.25 -15.07
CA GLY A 524 -13.58 11.93 -13.65
C GLY A 524 -14.34 12.87 -12.72
N SER A 525 -14.28 12.59 -11.42
CA SER A 525 -14.95 13.38 -10.35
C SER A 525 -14.50 14.83 -10.28
N ASP A 526 -13.30 15.15 -10.77
CA ASP A 526 -12.75 16.51 -10.79
C ASP A 526 -12.94 17.22 -12.15
N SER A 527 -13.79 16.67 -13.01
CA SER A 527 -14.22 17.24 -14.29
C SER A 527 -15.75 17.24 -14.39
N ASP A 528 -16.30 17.78 -15.47
CA ASP A 528 -17.74 17.85 -15.71
C ASP A 528 -18.09 17.50 -17.16
N GLU A 529 -19.37 17.17 -17.37
CA GLU A 529 -19.91 16.77 -18.66
C GLU A 529 -19.80 17.89 -19.73
N ASP A 530 -19.97 19.14 -19.35
CA ASP A 530 -19.87 20.26 -20.28
C ASP A 530 -18.46 20.41 -20.83
N SER A 531 -17.44 20.32 -19.96
CA SER A 531 -16.02 20.35 -20.33
C SER A 531 -15.63 19.14 -21.22
N ALA A 532 -16.17 17.96 -20.90
CA ALA A 532 -15.95 16.75 -21.69
C ALA A 532 -16.58 16.85 -23.09
N ASN A 533 -17.80 17.39 -23.19
CA ASN A 533 -18.47 17.64 -24.47
C ASN A 533 -17.75 18.70 -25.33
N GLU A 534 -17.19 19.76 -24.71
CA GLU A 534 -16.35 20.72 -25.42
C GLU A 534 -15.06 20.09 -25.96
N LEU A 535 -14.47 19.14 -25.19
CA LEU A 535 -13.30 18.40 -25.63
C LEU A 535 -13.67 17.48 -26.80
N ALA A 536 -14.77 16.75 -26.71
CA ALA A 536 -15.29 15.90 -27.78
C ALA A 536 -15.50 16.67 -29.08
N ALA A 537 -16.19 17.82 -29.00
CA ALA A 537 -16.42 18.67 -30.18
C ALA A 537 -15.10 19.13 -30.83
N ALA A 538 -14.06 19.41 -30.04
CA ALA A 538 -12.75 19.79 -30.58
C ALA A 538 -12.02 18.61 -31.26
N ILE A 539 -12.21 17.40 -30.75
CA ILE A 539 -11.66 16.17 -31.37
C ILE A 539 -12.38 15.87 -32.69
N GLU A 540 -13.73 15.92 -32.71
CA GLU A 540 -14.54 15.72 -33.92
C GLU A 540 -14.23 16.75 -35.01
N GLU A 541 -14.03 18.01 -34.64
CA GLU A 541 -13.63 19.07 -35.60
C GLU A 541 -12.29 18.73 -36.26
N LYS A 542 -11.35 18.18 -35.48
CA LYS A 542 -10.00 17.86 -35.95
C LYS A 542 -9.91 16.53 -36.70
N TYR A 543 -10.69 15.54 -36.24
CA TYR A 543 -10.72 14.17 -36.77
C TYR A 543 -12.14 13.78 -37.20
N PRO A 544 -12.64 14.31 -38.32
CA PRO A 544 -14.06 14.15 -38.71
C PRO A 544 -14.46 12.72 -39.07
N ASP A 545 -13.49 11.83 -39.28
CA ASP A 545 -13.73 10.41 -39.57
C ASP A 545 -13.74 9.53 -38.29
N VAL A 546 -13.50 10.11 -37.12
CA VAL A 546 -13.47 9.42 -35.81
C VAL A 546 -14.77 9.71 -35.05
N GLU A 547 -15.44 8.68 -34.58
CA GLU A 547 -16.60 8.81 -33.68
C GLU A 547 -16.12 9.11 -32.26
N VAL A 548 -16.73 10.10 -31.59
CA VAL A 548 -16.35 10.48 -30.22
C VAL A 548 -17.50 10.23 -29.27
N GLU A 549 -17.24 9.44 -28.22
CA GLU A 549 -18.19 9.16 -27.17
C GLU A 549 -17.77 9.81 -25.85
N VAL A 550 -18.75 10.37 -25.11
CA VAL A 550 -18.53 10.95 -23.78
C VAL A 550 -19.31 10.16 -22.75
N ASN A 551 -18.62 9.70 -21.73
CA ASN A 551 -19.17 8.89 -20.66
C ASN A 551 -18.79 9.49 -19.29
N ASP A 552 -19.70 9.46 -18.33
CA ASP A 552 -19.36 9.70 -16.94
C ASP A 552 -18.59 8.51 -16.39
N GLY A 553 -17.35 8.71 -16.01
CA GLY A 553 -16.52 7.68 -15.38
C GLY A 553 -16.56 7.76 -13.86
N GLY A 554 -16.66 8.98 -13.32
CA GLY A 554 -16.65 9.26 -11.88
C GLY A 554 -15.34 8.84 -11.18
N GLN A 555 -14.28 8.53 -11.94
CA GLN A 555 -12.99 8.10 -11.38
C GLN A 555 -12.28 9.27 -10.69
N PRO A 556 -11.60 9.00 -9.54
CA PRO A 556 -10.75 9.99 -8.88
C PRO A 556 -9.40 10.14 -9.59
N ILE A 557 -8.65 11.20 -9.28
CA ILE A 557 -7.26 11.47 -9.69
C ILE A 557 -7.13 11.86 -11.16
N TYR A 558 -7.79 11.15 -12.07
CA TYR A 558 -7.74 11.42 -13.50
C TYR A 558 -8.94 12.27 -13.92
N TYR A 559 -8.65 13.46 -14.47
CA TYR A 559 -9.67 14.32 -15.07
C TYR A 559 -10.36 13.63 -16.25
N TYR A 560 -9.54 12.95 -17.06
CA TYR A 560 -10.02 12.17 -18.20
C TYR A 560 -9.26 10.85 -18.31
N VAL A 561 -9.99 9.79 -18.62
CA VAL A 561 -9.46 8.55 -19.19
C VAL A 561 -9.99 8.48 -20.60
N ILE A 562 -9.12 8.31 -21.58
CA ILE A 562 -9.48 8.33 -23.01
C ILE A 562 -8.95 7.06 -23.67
N SER A 563 -9.82 6.35 -24.39
CA SER A 563 -9.40 5.30 -25.31
C SER A 563 -9.45 5.78 -26.74
N VAL A 564 -8.55 5.22 -27.55
CA VAL A 564 -8.50 5.37 -29.00
C VAL A 564 -8.40 3.97 -29.60
N GLU A 565 -9.39 3.61 -30.42
CA GLU A 565 -9.57 2.29 -31.02
C GLU A 565 -9.78 2.38 -32.54
#